data_1c82a0a7c09286efa9f5a8a3dcbcca16
#
_entry.id   1c82a0a7c09286efa9f5a8a3dcbcca16
#
_cell.length_a   1.000
_cell.length_b   1.000
_cell.length_c   1.000
_cell.angle_alpha   90.00
_cell.angle_beta   90.00
_cell.angle_gamma   90.00
#
_symmetry.space_group_name_H-M   'P 1'
#
loop_
_entity.id
_entity.type
_entity.pdbx_description
1 polymer ?
#
loop_
_entity_poly.entity_id
_entity_poly.type
_entity_poly.pdbx_seq_one_letter_code
_entity_poly.pdbx_strand_id
1 'polypeptide(L)'
;MRHPISQQAITILELIGTLLLFIFGQGIVLPSPIPTIFNIASYAILFLLIIGRWKHFAYVATKDKSLLLLVVFCAASIFWSADVSSTAENVKGMLRTTLFGAYLAMRYTPKEQMRLLAWVFSIIMVLSLAAATLIPSYGTHVINGVLSWRGVFDHKQMLGRVMGFAASLFLITLLDRRSNRWIAGICMIFALLLLKLSNSTTGLIVFVFSLLLLPLYQIVKQRGHRVVSLTIILLLSTVVAVGITVNLKTILVDGLGKDTKFNGRMPIWEHSIEKGLEKPFFGYGYHGFWSSDAADYVISHTWLGAPEEGSKDVEFGQQQKAGLSHNGFLDLFLQLGLLGLLLFILNLSFLLIRVLILVFSTRSIEYFWMFVFLGVKVVSNISDSPTILEPNSIFWITYVSIAISSSLELSRFRRKQQQTQYSNNLEVTV
;
A
#
# COMPACT_ATOMS: atom_id res chain seq x y z
N MET A 1 -31.29 23.94 -16.81
CA MET A 1 -29.87 24.21 -17.13
C MET A 1 -29.15 24.57 -15.84
N ARG A 2 -28.20 23.73 -15.35
CA ARG A 2 -27.43 24.08 -14.14
C ARG A 2 -26.33 25.06 -14.56
N HIS A 3 -26.18 26.15 -13.84
CA HIS A 3 -25.17 27.19 -14.11
C HIS A 3 -23.76 26.57 -14.18
N PRO A 4 -22.91 26.89 -15.18
CA PRO A 4 -21.56 26.32 -15.33
C PRO A 4 -20.66 26.57 -14.09
N ILE A 5 -20.88 27.67 -13.38
CA ILE A 5 -20.19 28.01 -12.13
C ILE A 5 -20.50 26.97 -11.03
N SER A 6 -21.72 26.44 -10.96
CA SER A 6 -22.07 25.42 -9.95
C SER A 6 -21.40 24.06 -10.21
N GLN A 7 -21.14 23.69 -11.44
CA GLN A 7 -20.47 22.44 -11.79
C GLN A 7 -18.96 22.49 -11.49
N GLN A 8 -18.32 23.62 -11.74
CA GLN A 8 -16.91 23.81 -11.38
C GLN A 8 -16.69 23.79 -9.87
N ALA A 9 -17.56 24.49 -9.12
CA ALA A 9 -17.51 24.50 -7.66
C ALA A 9 -17.67 23.09 -7.06
N ILE A 10 -18.63 22.30 -7.57
CA ILE A 10 -18.83 20.90 -7.14
C ILE A 10 -17.58 20.06 -7.43
N THR A 11 -16.96 20.21 -8.60
CA THR A 11 -15.75 19.47 -8.96
C THR A 11 -14.57 19.81 -8.04
N ILE A 12 -14.42 21.08 -7.68
CA ILE A 12 -13.38 21.53 -6.74
C ILE A 12 -13.62 20.95 -5.34
N LEU A 13 -14.86 20.98 -4.86
CA LEU A 13 -15.22 20.41 -3.56
C LEU A 13 -15.01 18.88 -3.53
N GLU A 14 -15.36 18.17 -4.61
CA GLU A 14 -15.06 16.74 -4.75
C GLU A 14 -13.54 16.47 -4.67
N LEU A 15 -12.72 17.30 -5.34
CA LEU A 15 -11.27 17.17 -5.32
C LEU A 15 -10.71 17.41 -3.92
N ILE A 16 -11.14 18.49 -3.26
CA ILE A 16 -10.71 18.80 -1.89
C ILE A 16 -11.09 17.66 -0.94
N GLY A 17 -12.34 17.18 -1.01
CA GLY A 17 -12.81 16.06 -0.20
C GLY A 17 -11.99 14.78 -0.44
N THR A 18 -11.61 14.52 -1.70
CA THR A 18 -10.76 13.39 -2.07
C THR A 18 -9.37 13.51 -1.48
N LEU A 19 -8.73 14.68 -1.53
CA LEU A 19 -7.42 14.94 -0.95
C LEU A 19 -7.44 14.83 0.58
N LEU A 20 -8.48 15.37 1.22
CA LEU A 20 -8.68 15.26 2.66
C LEU A 20 -8.84 13.79 3.10
N LEU A 21 -9.60 12.98 2.35
CA LEU A 21 -9.74 11.55 2.64
C LEU A 21 -8.42 10.79 2.55
N PHE A 22 -7.57 11.13 1.59
CA PHE A 22 -6.22 10.56 1.53
C PHE A 22 -5.39 10.94 2.77
N ILE A 23 -5.42 12.21 3.18
CA ILE A 23 -4.65 12.70 4.33
C ILE A 23 -5.17 12.07 5.63
N PHE A 24 -6.50 12.07 5.84
CA PHE A 24 -7.11 11.48 7.05
C PHE A 24 -6.99 9.95 7.11
N GLY A 25 -6.86 9.29 5.96
CA GLY A 25 -6.65 7.85 5.87
C GLY A 25 -5.21 7.39 6.10
N GLN A 26 -4.29 8.24 6.58
CA GLN A 26 -2.87 7.90 6.69
C GLN A 26 -2.39 7.56 8.12
N GLY A 27 -3.25 7.55 9.12
CA GLY A 27 -2.78 7.39 10.50
C GLY A 27 -1.82 8.51 10.93
N ILE A 28 -2.07 9.75 10.50
CA ILE A 28 -1.33 10.92 10.96
C ILE A 28 -1.58 11.08 12.45
N VAL A 29 -0.51 11.14 13.22
CA VAL A 29 -0.57 11.34 14.66
C VAL A 29 -0.86 12.80 14.96
N LEU A 30 -1.98 13.07 15.60
CA LEU A 30 -2.40 14.40 16.00
C LEU A 30 -2.85 14.37 17.47
N PRO A 31 -2.74 15.50 18.19
CA PRO A 31 -3.25 15.57 19.56
C PRO A 31 -4.77 15.34 19.62
N SER A 32 -5.23 14.65 20.69
CA SER A 32 -6.67 14.53 20.96
C SER A 32 -7.29 15.94 21.17
N PRO A 33 -8.52 16.23 20.69
CA PRO A 33 -9.50 15.33 20.04
C PRO A 33 -9.45 15.31 18.49
N ILE A 34 -8.41 15.86 17.87
CA ILE A 34 -8.33 16.08 16.41
C ILE A 34 -8.49 14.78 15.60
N PRO A 35 -7.86 13.64 15.96
CA PRO A 35 -8.02 12.38 15.22
C PRO A 35 -9.47 11.90 15.18
N THR A 36 -10.21 12.05 16.26
CA THR A 36 -11.64 11.68 16.33
C THR A 36 -12.48 12.51 15.38
N ILE A 37 -12.24 13.83 15.34
CA ILE A 37 -12.95 14.75 14.43
C ILE A 37 -12.65 14.38 12.97
N PHE A 38 -11.37 14.14 12.63
CA PHE A 38 -10.98 13.74 11.29
C PHE A 38 -11.56 12.39 10.88
N ASN A 39 -11.63 11.45 11.82
CA ASN A 39 -12.23 10.15 11.59
C ASN A 39 -13.73 10.29 11.23
N ILE A 40 -14.50 11.04 12.03
CA ILE A 40 -15.92 11.30 11.76
C ILE A 40 -16.09 12.05 10.45
N ALA A 41 -15.31 13.12 10.23
CA ALA A 41 -15.36 13.91 9.00
C ALA A 41 -15.08 13.05 7.75
N SER A 42 -14.14 12.08 7.85
CA SER A 42 -13.81 11.20 6.72
C SER A 42 -14.99 10.30 6.32
N TYR A 43 -15.78 9.79 7.27
CA TYR A 43 -16.99 9.03 6.96
C TYR A 43 -18.04 9.91 6.30
N ALA A 44 -18.26 11.13 6.83
CA ALA A 44 -19.22 12.07 6.28
C ALA A 44 -18.85 12.50 4.84
N ILE A 45 -17.59 12.85 4.59
CA ILE A 45 -17.10 13.20 3.25
C ILE A 45 -17.31 12.03 2.29
N LEU A 46 -16.90 10.82 2.67
CA LEU A 46 -17.05 9.64 1.83
C LEU A 46 -18.53 9.36 1.48
N PHE A 47 -19.41 9.46 2.47
CA PHE A 47 -20.84 9.30 2.28
C PHE A 47 -21.39 10.32 1.27
N LEU A 48 -21.04 11.60 1.43
CA LEU A 48 -21.48 12.67 0.51
C LEU A 48 -20.97 12.45 -0.92
N LEU A 49 -19.75 11.96 -1.08
CA LEU A 49 -19.18 11.67 -2.40
C LEU A 49 -19.88 10.52 -3.11
N ILE A 50 -20.38 9.54 -2.36
CA ILE A 50 -20.99 8.31 -2.92
C ILE A 50 -22.48 8.45 -3.13
N ILE A 51 -23.22 9.16 -2.24
CA ILE A 51 -24.69 9.12 -2.18
C ILE A 51 -25.35 9.55 -3.48
N GLY A 52 -24.82 10.59 -4.13
CA GLY A 52 -25.36 11.11 -5.40
C GLY A 52 -25.23 10.15 -6.59
N ARG A 53 -24.39 9.11 -6.46
CA ARG A 53 -24.05 8.15 -7.54
C ARG A 53 -24.05 6.70 -7.04
N TRP A 54 -24.80 6.39 -5.98
CA TRP A 54 -24.71 5.13 -5.25
C TRP A 54 -24.91 3.87 -6.11
N LYS A 55 -25.83 3.90 -7.11
CA LYS A 55 -26.07 2.78 -8.04
C LYS A 55 -24.83 2.49 -8.89
N HIS A 56 -24.20 3.54 -9.43
CA HIS A 56 -22.97 3.40 -10.20
C HIS A 56 -21.81 2.96 -9.32
N PHE A 57 -21.72 3.50 -8.11
CA PHE A 57 -20.73 3.10 -7.11
C PHE A 57 -20.86 1.61 -6.76
N ALA A 58 -22.04 1.12 -6.44
CA ALA A 58 -22.27 -0.29 -6.12
C ALA A 58 -21.87 -1.22 -7.27
N TYR A 59 -22.21 -0.84 -8.51
CA TYR A 59 -21.79 -1.58 -9.70
C TYR A 59 -20.26 -1.62 -9.85
N VAL A 60 -19.57 -0.53 -9.60
CA VAL A 60 -18.10 -0.45 -9.72
C VAL A 60 -17.42 -1.21 -8.58
N ALA A 61 -17.86 -1.04 -7.35
CA ALA A 61 -17.30 -1.69 -6.16
C ALA A 61 -17.36 -3.23 -6.23
N THR A 62 -18.35 -3.79 -6.95
CA THR A 62 -18.52 -5.23 -7.13
C THR A 62 -17.83 -5.81 -8.38
N LYS A 63 -17.07 -5.00 -9.11
CA LYS A 63 -16.40 -5.46 -10.35
C LYS A 63 -15.27 -6.44 -10.12
N ASP A 64 -14.56 -6.31 -9.04
CA ASP A 64 -13.53 -7.27 -8.65
C ASP A 64 -14.08 -8.24 -7.60
N LYS A 65 -14.56 -9.40 -8.08
CA LYS A 65 -15.17 -10.41 -7.20
C LYS A 65 -14.17 -11.02 -6.22
N SER A 66 -12.90 -11.17 -6.62
CA SER A 66 -11.87 -11.73 -5.75
C SER A 66 -11.49 -10.78 -4.62
N LEU A 67 -11.43 -9.47 -4.90
CA LEU A 67 -11.26 -8.45 -3.88
C LEU A 67 -12.47 -8.41 -2.93
N LEU A 68 -13.68 -8.44 -3.48
CA LEU A 68 -14.90 -8.45 -2.67
C LEU A 68 -14.93 -9.64 -1.71
N LEU A 69 -14.60 -10.83 -2.20
CA LEU A 69 -14.54 -12.06 -1.39
C LEU A 69 -13.51 -11.93 -0.26
N LEU A 70 -12.31 -11.37 -0.56
CA LEU A 70 -11.27 -11.13 0.44
C LEU A 70 -11.74 -10.15 1.52
N VAL A 71 -12.39 -9.04 1.13
CA VAL A 71 -12.89 -8.01 2.06
C VAL A 71 -14.03 -8.59 2.93
N VAL A 72 -14.94 -9.35 2.34
CA VAL A 72 -16.03 -10.02 3.07
C VAL A 72 -15.48 -11.04 4.06
N PHE A 73 -14.49 -11.86 3.66
CA PHE A 73 -13.84 -12.82 4.53
C PHE A 73 -13.14 -12.15 5.71
N CYS A 74 -12.42 -11.04 5.41
CA CYS A 74 -11.79 -10.21 6.44
C CYS A 74 -12.83 -9.66 7.43
N ALA A 75 -13.95 -9.12 6.95
CA ALA A 75 -15.01 -8.61 7.82
C ALA A 75 -15.68 -9.72 8.62
N ALA A 76 -15.93 -10.89 8.02
CA ALA A 76 -16.50 -12.04 8.69
C ALA A 76 -15.62 -12.61 9.80
N SER A 77 -14.33 -12.30 9.80
CA SER A 77 -13.41 -12.75 10.85
C SER A 77 -13.76 -12.24 12.27
N ILE A 78 -14.64 -11.26 12.38
CA ILE A 78 -15.24 -10.82 13.64
C ILE A 78 -15.88 -11.99 14.42
N PHE A 79 -16.49 -12.95 13.71
CA PHE A 79 -17.22 -14.07 14.32
C PHE A 79 -16.33 -15.09 15.03
N TRP A 80 -15.04 -15.17 14.69
CA TRP A 80 -14.08 -16.09 15.29
C TRP A 80 -12.85 -15.40 15.88
N SER A 81 -12.89 -14.07 15.97
CA SER A 81 -11.77 -13.29 16.47
C SER A 81 -11.43 -13.57 17.92
N ALA A 82 -10.15 -13.61 18.23
CA ALA A 82 -9.64 -13.67 19.59
C ALA A 82 -9.83 -12.34 20.35
N ASP A 83 -9.88 -11.21 19.62
CA ASP A 83 -10.25 -9.88 20.15
C ASP A 83 -11.29 -9.24 19.22
N VAL A 84 -12.54 -9.42 19.56
CA VAL A 84 -13.68 -8.92 18.77
C VAL A 84 -13.69 -7.39 18.70
N SER A 85 -13.28 -6.70 19.77
CA SER A 85 -13.26 -5.24 19.83
C SER A 85 -12.24 -4.66 18.85
N SER A 86 -11.00 -5.13 18.94
CA SER A 86 -9.92 -4.74 18.03
C SER A 86 -10.28 -5.07 16.57
N THR A 87 -10.78 -6.27 16.30
CA THR A 87 -11.20 -6.67 14.96
C THR A 87 -12.31 -5.77 14.41
N ALA A 88 -13.34 -5.46 15.21
CA ALA A 88 -14.45 -4.62 14.77
C ALA A 88 -14.00 -3.19 14.44
N GLU A 89 -13.09 -2.62 15.24
CA GLU A 89 -12.54 -1.29 14.98
C GLU A 89 -11.70 -1.27 13.69
N ASN A 90 -10.82 -2.23 13.51
CA ASN A 90 -9.96 -2.31 12.32
C ASN A 90 -10.75 -2.64 11.05
N VAL A 91 -11.78 -3.49 11.13
CA VAL A 91 -12.70 -3.76 10.01
C VAL A 91 -13.43 -2.48 9.57
N LYS A 92 -13.91 -1.64 10.48
CA LYS A 92 -14.51 -0.34 10.12
C LYS A 92 -13.54 0.54 9.32
N GLY A 93 -12.29 0.63 9.78
CA GLY A 93 -11.23 1.37 9.08
C GLY A 93 -10.92 0.80 7.70
N MET A 94 -10.79 -0.54 7.60
CA MET A 94 -10.55 -1.26 6.36
C MET A 94 -11.72 -1.09 5.36
N LEU A 95 -12.97 -1.19 5.80
CA LEU A 95 -14.14 -0.97 4.96
C LEU A 95 -14.18 0.47 4.45
N ARG A 96 -13.94 1.48 5.30
CA ARG A 96 -13.86 2.89 4.88
C ARG A 96 -12.85 3.10 3.77
N THR A 97 -11.63 2.61 3.94
CA THR A 97 -10.56 2.77 2.96
C THR A 97 -10.82 1.94 1.69
N THR A 98 -11.49 0.79 1.81
CA THR A 98 -11.96 0.00 0.65
C THR A 98 -13.02 0.76 -0.15
N LEU A 99 -14.04 1.33 0.51
CA LEU A 99 -15.06 2.13 -0.15
C LEU A 99 -14.44 3.38 -0.81
N PHE A 100 -13.46 4.00 -0.17
CA PHE A 100 -12.75 5.13 -0.76
C PHE A 100 -11.92 4.72 -2.00
N GLY A 101 -11.21 3.60 -1.96
CA GLY A 101 -10.51 3.05 -3.13
C GLY A 101 -11.47 2.73 -4.29
N ALA A 102 -12.66 2.19 -3.99
CA ALA A 102 -13.71 1.96 -4.98
C ALA A 102 -14.27 3.28 -5.57
N TYR A 103 -14.43 4.32 -4.75
CA TYR A 103 -14.81 5.65 -5.20
C TYR A 103 -13.76 6.23 -6.17
N LEU A 104 -12.47 6.10 -5.87
CA LEU A 104 -11.40 6.55 -6.77
C LEU A 104 -11.48 5.85 -8.12
N ALA A 105 -11.69 4.53 -8.14
CA ALA A 105 -11.85 3.77 -9.37
C ALA A 105 -13.10 4.13 -10.17
N MET A 106 -14.18 4.56 -9.50
CA MET A 106 -15.41 5.03 -10.13
C MET A 106 -15.24 6.43 -10.76
N ARG A 107 -14.52 7.31 -10.07
CA ARG A 107 -14.53 8.76 -10.37
C ARG A 107 -13.37 9.20 -11.25
N TYR A 108 -12.20 8.55 -11.08
CA TYR A 108 -10.94 8.97 -11.69
C TYR A 108 -10.37 7.89 -12.59
N THR A 109 -9.88 8.29 -13.75
CA THR A 109 -9.09 7.41 -14.62
C THR A 109 -7.76 7.04 -13.96
N PRO A 110 -7.10 5.94 -14.37
CA PRO A 110 -5.79 5.55 -13.84
C PRO A 110 -4.76 6.68 -13.85
N LYS A 111 -4.74 7.48 -14.90
CA LYS A 111 -3.82 8.63 -15.00
C LYS A 111 -4.15 9.75 -14.02
N GLU A 112 -5.43 10.02 -13.78
CA GLU A 112 -5.86 11.00 -12.78
C GLU A 112 -5.57 10.52 -11.37
N GLN A 113 -5.73 9.22 -11.08
CA GLN A 113 -5.35 8.61 -9.80
C GLN A 113 -3.85 8.78 -9.52
N MET A 114 -3.00 8.56 -10.53
CA MET A 114 -1.56 8.83 -10.44
C MET A 114 -1.25 10.28 -10.08
N ARG A 115 -1.95 11.23 -10.69
CA ARG A 115 -1.82 12.66 -10.38
C ARG A 115 -2.28 13.01 -8.97
N LEU A 116 -3.41 12.45 -8.54
CA LEU A 116 -3.91 12.63 -7.18
C LEU A 116 -2.90 12.12 -6.14
N LEU A 117 -2.33 10.93 -6.35
CA LEU A 117 -1.27 10.39 -5.50
C LEU A 117 -0.04 11.30 -5.47
N ALA A 118 0.37 11.87 -6.61
CA ALA A 118 1.47 12.81 -6.66
C ALA A 118 1.20 14.06 -5.82
N TRP A 119 -0.02 14.62 -5.87
CA TRP A 119 -0.43 15.74 -5.01
C TRP A 119 -0.43 15.36 -3.54
N VAL A 120 -1.00 14.21 -3.18
CA VAL A 120 -1.03 13.71 -1.79
C VAL A 120 0.39 13.56 -1.24
N PHE A 121 1.27 12.91 -1.99
CA PHE A 121 2.67 12.75 -1.55
C PHE A 121 3.38 14.10 -1.42
N SER A 122 3.15 15.04 -2.35
CA SER A 122 3.73 16.38 -2.24
C SER A 122 3.27 17.11 -0.98
N ILE A 123 1.98 17.01 -0.63
CA ILE A 123 1.44 17.60 0.60
C ILE A 123 2.06 16.92 1.84
N ILE A 124 2.11 15.59 1.87
CA ILE A 124 2.72 14.84 2.99
C ILE A 124 4.20 15.19 3.15
N MET A 125 4.95 15.35 2.06
CA MET A 125 6.35 15.75 2.10
C MET A 125 6.53 17.14 2.74
N VAL A 126 5.71 18.12 2.34
CA VAL A 126 5.77 19.47 2.89
C VAL A 126 5.39 19.48 4.37
N LEU A 127 4.31 18.78 4.72
CA LEU A 127 3.86 18.66 6.12
C LEU A 127 4.90 17.95 7.00
N SER A 128 5.54 16.89 6.46
CA SER A 128 6.59 16.14 7.19
C SER A 128 7.86 16.97 7.38
N LEU A 129 8.25 17.77 6.39
CA LEU A 129 9.33 18.74 6.54
C LEU A 129 9.00 19.77 7.62
N ALA A 130 7.81 20.37 7.55
CA ALA A 130 7.35 21.36 8.51
C ALA A 130 7.31 20.79 9.94
N ALA A 131 6.76 19.58 10.10
CA ALA A 131 6.71 18.89 11.40
C ALA A 131 8.12 18.66 11.98
N ALA A 132 9.07 18.18 11.17
CA ALA A 132 10.42 17.87 11.65
C ALA A 132 11.27 19.10 11.91
N THR A 133 11.05 20.23 11.19
CA THR A 133 11.84 21.46 11.34
C THR A 133 11.24 22.43 12.33
N LEU A 134 9.91 22.60 12.35
CA LEU A 134 9.23 23.59 13.20
C LEU A 134 8.87 23.01 14.58
N ILE A 135 8.60 21.70 14.65
CA ILE A 135 8.22 20.99 15.88
C ILE A 135 9.07 19.71 16.00
N PRO A 136 10.39 19.82 16.26
CA PRO A 136 11.29 18.64 16.27
C PRO A 136 10.85 17.54 17.27
N SER A 137 10.31 17.91 18.42
CA SER A 137 9.78 16.98 19.41
C SER A 137 8.66 16.08 18.85
N TYR A 138 7.91 16.58 17.87
CA TYR A 138 6.87 15.85 17.18
C TYR A 138 7.36 15.18 15.90
N GLY A 139 8.17 15.85 15.09
CA GLY A 139 8.57 15.37 13.74
C GLY A 139 9.82 14.50 13.73
N THR A 140 10.53 14.34 14.85
CA THR A 140 11.73 13.51 14.98
C THR A 140 11.64 12.60 16.19
N HIS A 141 12.48 11.56 16.23
CA HIS A 141 12.71 10.73 17.40
C HIS A 141 14.12 10.17 17.39
N VAL A 142 14.62 9.82 18.58
CA VAL A 142 15.93 9.18 18.74
C VAL A 142 15.70 7.71 19.07
N ILE A 143 16.22 6.81 18.23
CA ILE A 143 16.18 5.37 18.46
C ILE A 143 17.62 4.86 18.45
N ASN A 144 18.05 4.19 19.52
CA ASN A 144 19.41 3.67 19.69
C ASN A 144 20.47 4.77 19.47
N GLY A 145 20.26 5.97 20.00
CA GLY A 145 21.16 7.11 19.86
C GLY A 145 21.18 7.77 18.48
N VAL A 146 20.39 7.30 17.52
CA VAL A 146 20.33 7.84 16.16
C VAL A 146 19.09 8.70 15.98
N LEU A 147 19.30 10.00 15.70
CA LEU A 147 18.23 10.93 15.33
C LEU A 147 17.63 10.52 13.98
N SER A 148 16.34 10.30 13.94
CA SER A 148 15.61 9.91 12.75
C SER A 148 14.35 10.76 12.59
N TRP A 149 14.00 11.11 11.37
CA TRP A 149 12.78 11.84 11.08
C TRP A 149 11.59 10.88 10.94
N ARG A 150 10.47 11.23 11.57
CA ARG A 150 9.18 10.56 11.41
C ARG A 150 8.13 11.43 10.71
N GLY A 151 8.41 12.74 10.60
CA GLY A 151 7.51 13.70 9.95
C GLY A 151 6.16 13.78 10.66
N VAL A 152 5.08 13.60 9.91
CA VAL A 152 3.71 13.60 10.43
C VAL A 152 3.23 12.23 10.94
N PHE A 153 4.08 11.20 10.85
CA PHE A 153 3.75 9.83 11.26
C PHE A 153 4.22 9.53 12.67
N ASP A 154 3.72 8.44 13.24
CA ASP A 154 4.13 7.94 14.57
C ASP A 154 5.55 7.36 14.56
N HIS A 155 5.97 6.74 13.43
CA HIS A 155 7.24 6.05 13.36
C HIS A 155 8.03 6.36 12.08
N LYS A 156 9.38 6.41 12.18
CA LYS A 156 10.31 6.67 11.06
C LYS A 156 10.14 5.73 9.88
N GLN A 157 9.81 4.46 10.13
CA GLN A 157 9.62 3.47 9.07
C GLN A 157 8.39 3.79 8.22
N MET A 158 7.33 4.35 8.80
CA MET A 158 6.16 4.78 8.05
C MET A 158 6.48 5.95 7.11
N LEU A 159 7.20 6.97 7.61
CA LEU A 159 7.71 8.05 6.75
C LEU A 159 8.56 7.48 5.61
N GLY A 160 9.51 6.62 5.93
CA GLY A 160 10.40 6.04 4.92
C GLY A 160 9.68 5.23 3.85
N ARG A 161 8.68 4.42 4.23
CA ARG A 161 7.84 3.68 3.28
C ARG A 161 7.07 4.61 2.35
N VAL A 162 6.39 5.61 2.91
CA VAL A 162 5.63 6.59 2.13
C VAL A 162 6.54 7.37 1.18
N MET A 163 7.73 7.75 1.63
CA MET A 163 8.71 8.46 0.79
C MET A 163 9.33 7.56 -0.29
N GLY A 164 9.58 6.28 0.00
CA GLY A 164 10.00 5.30 -1.01
C GLY A 164 8.97 5.12 -2.12
N PHE A 165 7.68 5.05 -1.77
CA PHE A 165 6.58 5.02 -2.76
C PHE A 165 6.45 6.34 -3.52
N ALA A 166 6.57 7.48 -2.85
CA ALA A 166 6.54 8.79 -3.48
C ALA A 166 7.67 8.93 -4.50
N ALA A 167 8.91 8.59 -4.12
CA ALA A 167 10.06 8.60 -5.01
C ALA A 167 9.84 7.68 -6.22
N SER A 168 9.27 6.49 -6.02
CA SER A 168 8.93 5.56 -7.10
C SER A 168 7.87 6.11 -8.06
N LEU A 169 6.84 6.78 -7.54
CA LEU A 169 5.81 7.44 -8.35
C LEU A 169 6.41 8.58 -9.20
N PHE A 170 7.20 9.46 -8.58
CA PHE A 170 7.83 10.57 -9.29
C PHE A 170 8.86 10.08 -10.31
N LEU A 171 9.61 9.02 -10.00
CA LEU A 171 10.53 8.37 -10.94
C LEU A 171 9.80 7.89 -12.21
N ILE A 172 8.65 7.23 -12.05
CA ILE A 172 7.85 6.78 -13.21
C ILE A 172 7.24 7.98 -13.94
N THR A 173 6.81 9.02 -13.20
CA THR A 173 6.28 10.25 -13.81
C THR A 173 7.33 10.96 -14.68
N LEU A 174 8.62 10.85 -14.37
CA LEU A 174 9.73 11.34 -15.22
C LEU A 174 9.77 10.69 -16.61
N LEU A 175 9.26 9.46 -16.74
CA LEU A 175 9.18 8.75 -18.02
C LEU A 175 8.01 9.23 -18.90
N ASP A 176 7.01 9.92 -18.33
CA ASP A 176 5.90 10.50 -19.09
C ASP A 176 6.30 11.83 -19.73
N ARG A 177 6.46 11.82 -21.05
CA ARG A 177 6.78 13.01 -21.85
C ARG A 177 5.71 14.12 -21.75
N ARG A 178 4.48 13.77 -21.31
CA ARG A 178 3.36 14.72 -21.16
C ARG A 178 3.30 15.35 -19.77
N SER A 179 4.13 14.90 -18.86
CA SER A 179 4.24 15.44 -17.49
C SER A 179 5.38 16.44 -17.40
N ASN A 180 5.27 17.38 -16.45
CA ASN A 180 6.36 18.31 -16.16
C ASN A 180 7.49 17.57 -15.43
N ARG A 181 8.55 17.22 -16.18
CA ARG A 181 9.68 16.43 -15.69
C ARG A 181 10.49 17.15 -14.61
N TRP A 182 10.59 18.49 -14.71
CA TRP A 182 11.33 19.27 -13.71
C TRP A 182 10.65 19.17 -12.35
N ILE A 183 9.33 19.35 -12.31
CA ILE A 183 8.57 19.22 -11.05
C ILE A 183 8.69 17.79 -10.51
N ALA A 184 8.51 16.76 -11.36
CA ALA A 184 8.64 15.37 -10.95
C ALA A 184 10.06 15.08 -10.41
N GLY A 185 11.12 15.63 -11.04
CA GLY A 185 12.50 15.48 -10.59
C GLY A 185 12.75 16.13 -9.23
N ILE A 186 12.28 17.36 -9.03
CA ILE A 186 12.39 18.06 -7.74
C ILE A 186 11.67 17.29 -6.64
N CYS A 187 10.43 16.86 -6.90
CA CYS A 187 9.65 16.07 -5.93
C CYS A 187 10.32 14.73 -5.62
N MET A 188 10.92 14.05 -6.62
CA MET A 188 11.67 12.81 -6.40
C MET A 188 12.89 13.04 -5.49
N ILE A 189 13.68 14.08 -5.77
CA ILE A 189 14.86 14.41 -4.95
C ILE A 189 14.42 14.73 -3.52
N PHE A 190 13.33 15.48 -3.35
CA PHE A 190 12.81 15.83 -2.04
C PHE A 190 12.29 14.58 -1.29
N ALA A 191 11.59 13.66 -1.96
CA ALA A 191 11.19 12.39 -1.37
C ALA A 191 12.40 11.55 -0.94
N LEU A 192 13.46 11.49 -1.75
CA LEU A 192 14.71 10.79 -1.41
C LEU A 192 15.46 11.43 -0.24
N LEU A 193 15.43 12.76 -0.11
CA LEU A 193 16.00 13.45 1.04
C LEU A 193 15.27 13.05 2.33
N LEU A 194 13.93 13.10 2.34
CA LEU A 194 13.14 12.69 3.50
C LEU A 194 13.30 11.20 3.81
N LEU A 195 13.41 10.37 2.78
CA LEU A 195 13.71 8.94 2.93
C LEU A 195 15.06 8.72 3.62
N LYS A 196 16.10 9.43 3.22
CA LYS A 196 17.41 9.37 3.87
C LYS A 196 17.33 9.80 5.33
N LEU A 197 16.65 10.91 5.62
CA LEU A 197 16.50 11.45 6.98
C LEU A 197 15.65 10.54 7.89
N SER A 198 14.77 9.72 7.31
CA SER A 198 14.00 8.72 8.07
C SER A 198 14.83 7.51 8.52
N ASN A 199 16.03 7.29 7.97
CA ASN A 199 16.85 6.10 8.19
C ASN A 199 16.09 4.77 7.95
N SER A 200 15.15 4.74 6.99
CA SER A 200 14.34 3.57 6.68
C SER A 200 14.97 2.72 5.57
N THR A 201 15.39 1.52 5.93
CA THR A 201 15.92 0.55 4.95
C THR A 201 14.82 0.03 4.02
N THR A 202 13.62 -0.21 4.53
CA THR A 202 12.49 -0.69 3.71
C THR A 202 12.12 0.29 2.62
N GLY A 203 12.06 1.60 2.93
CA GLY A 203 11.79 2.62 1.91
C GLY A 203 12.88 2.68 0.84
N LEU A 204 14.15 2.47 1.21
CA LEU A 204 15.26 2.40 0.26
C LEU A 204 15.15 1.17 -0.66
N ILE A 205 14.85 -0.01 -0.11
CA ILE A 205 14.63 -1.25 -0.88
C ILE A 205 13.49 -1.05 -1.90
N VAL A 206 12.38 -0.43 -1.50
CA VAL A 206 11.24 -0.09 -2.36
C VAL A 206 11.67 0.78 -3.54
N PHE A 207 12.44 1.83 -3.28
CA PHE A 207 12.90 2.72 -4.33
C PHE A 207 13.89 2.03 -5.28
N VAL A 208 14.88 1.31 -4.75
CA VAL A 208 15.86 0.55 -5.55
C VAL A 208 15.16 -0.50 -6.41
N PHE A 209 14.19 -1.24 -5.86
CA PHE A 209 13.38 -2.18 -6.63
C PHE A 209 12.65 -1.50 -7.80
N SER A 210 12.09 -0.30 -7.56
CA SER A 210 11.45 0.48 -8.62
C SER A 210 12.42 0.91 -9.73
N LEU A 211 13.66 1.25 -9.38
CA LEU A 211 14.72 1.54 -10.37
C LEU A 211 15.04 0.32 -11.23
N LEU A 212 15.12 -0.86 -10.62
CA LEU A 212 15.41 -2.11 -11.34
C LEU A 212 14.30 -2.48 -12.34
N LEU A 213 13.07 -2.00 -12.13
CA LEU A 213 11.96 -2.23 -13.05
C LEU A 213 11.91 -1.26 -14.22
N LEU A 214 12.66 -0.13 -14.21
CA LEU A 214 12.60 0.88 -15.29
C LEU A 214 12.98 0.34 -16.69
N PRO A 215 14.01 -0.50 -16.86
CA PRO A 215 14.33 -1.05 -18.18
C PRO A 215 13.16 -1.80 -18.81
N LEU A 216 12.31 -2.45 -18.00
CA LEU A 216 11.13 -3.17 -18.48
C LEU A 216 10.14 -2.25 -19.20
N TYR A 217 10.01 -0.99 -18.77
CA TYR A 217 9.13 -0.05 -19.46
C TYR A 217 9.59 0.25 -20.88
N GLN A 218 10.89 0.35 -21.11
CA GLN A 218 11.43 0.55 -22.45
C GLN A 218 11.21 -0.67 -23.34
N ILE A 219 11.43 -1.87 -22.79
CA ILE A 219 11.21 -3.14 -23.49
C ILE A 219 9.71 -3.31 -23.84
N VAL A 220 8.80 -2.98 -22.90
CA VAL A 220 7.35 -3.02 -23.14
C VAL A 220 6.92 -2.08 -24.27
N LYS A 221 7.58 -0.94 -24.44
CA LYS A 221 7.29 0.00 -25.55
C LYS A 221 7.66 -0.53 -26.93
N GLN A 222 8.61 -1.44 -27.04
CA GLN A 222 9.05 -1.99 -28.32
C GLN A 222 8.04 -3.03 -28.84
N ARG A 223 7.74 -2.97 -30.16
CA ARG A 223 6.84 -3.94 -30.78
C ARG A 223 7.60 -5.27 -31.01
N GLY A 224 7.00 -6.39 -30.61
CA GLY A 224 7.54 -7.73 -30.92
C GLY A 224 8.24 -8.45 -29.76
N HIS A 225 8.59 -7.76 -28.66
CA HIS A 225 9.43 -8.34 -27.60
C HIS A 225 8.66 -8.80 -26.33
N ARG A 226 7.38 -9.20 -26.43
CA ARG A 226 6.58 -9.63 -25.26
C ARG A 226 7.20 -10.82 -24.53
N VAL A 227 7.62 -11.83 -25.29
CA VAL A 227 8.25 -13.04 -24.74
C VAL A 227 9.58 -12.65 -24.07
N VAL A 228 10.40 -11.86 -24.76
CA VAL A 228 11.68 -11.35 -24.23
C VAL A 228 11.45 -10.57 -22.92
N SER A 229 10.42 -9.70 -22.89
CA SER A 229 10.08 -8.94 -21.66
C SER A 229 9.71 -9.84 -20.50
N LEU A 230 8.86 -10.84 -20.75
CA LEU A 230 8.45 -11.81 -19.71
C LEU A 230 9.65 -12.66 -19.26
N THR A 231 10.50 -13.10 -20.18
CA THR A 231 11.72 -13.84 -19.85
C THR A 231 12.67 -13.00 -19.02
N ILE A 232 12.88 -11.72 -19.36
CA ILE A 232 13.72 -10.81 -18.58
C ILE A 232 13.13 -10.56 -17.21
N ILE A 233 11.82 -10.37 -17.08
CA ILE A 233 11.15 -10.23 -15.77
C ILE A 233 11.39 -11.46 -14.92
N LEU A 234 11.20 -12.64 -15.49
CA LEU A 234 11.41 -13.91 -14.80
C LEU A 234 12.88 -14.11 -14.40
N LEU A 235 13.81 -13.85 -15.31
CA LEU A 235 15.25 -13.93 -15.03
C LEU A 235 15.68 -12.93 -13.96
N LEU A 236 15.27 -11.68 -14.05
CA LEU A 236 15.60 -10.67 -13.04
C LEU A 236 15.02 -11.02 -11.67
N SER A 237 13.76 -11.47 -11.60
CA SER A 237 13.17 -11.91 -10.35
C SER A 237 13.89 -13.15 -9.79
N THR A 238 14.29 -14.08 -10.63
CA THR A 238 15.07 -15.26 -10.23
C THR A 238 16.47 -14.86 -9.75
N VAL A 239 17.17 -14.01 -10.49
CA VAL A 239 18.52 -13.51 -10.12
C VAL A 239 18.46 -12.74 -8.79
N VAL A 240 17.46 -11.88 -8.61
CA VAL A 240 17.26 -11.16 -7.35
C VAL A 240 16.96 -12.13 -6.22
N ALA A 241 16.05 -13.08 -6.42
CA ALA A 241 15.72 -14.09 -5.41
C ALA A 241 16.95 -14.95 -5.04
N VAL A 242 17.68 -15.48 -6.03
CA VAL A 242 18.91 -16.27 -5.82
C VAL A 242 20.02 -15.40 -5.22
N GLY A 243 20.21 -14.17 -5.72
CA GLY A 243 21.19 -13.23 -5.20
C GLY A 243 20.96 -12.90 -3.71
N ILE A 244 19.71 -12.71 -3.33
CA ILE A 244 19.33 -12.50 -1.92
C ILE A 244 19.60 -13.78 -1.11
N THR A 245 19.18 -14.95 -1.57
CA THR A 245 19.32 -16.19 -0.80
C THR A 245 20.77 -16.63 -0.64
N VAL A 246 21.57 -16.55 -1.70
CA VAL A 246 22.99 -16.98 -1.68
C VAL A 246 23.88 -15.99 -0.92
N ASN A 247 23.64 -14.69 -1.06
CA ASN A 247 24.44 -13.65 -0.43
C ASN A 247 23.78 -13.01 0.79
N LEU A 248 22.78 -13.67 1.37
CA LEU A 248 21.98 -13.12 2.46
C LEU A 248 22.85 -12.65 3.63
N LYS A 249 23.84 -13.47 4.02
CA LYS A 249 24.78 -13.14 5.11
C LYS A 249 25.63 -11.93 4.74
N THR A 250 26.25 -11.92 3.57
CA THR A 250 27.12 -10.82 3.09
C THR A 250 26.33 -9.53 2.90
N ILE A 251 25.13 -9.60 2.31
CA ILE A 251 24.29 -8.42 2.11
C ILE A 251 23.81 -7.85 3.44
N LEU A 252 23.41 -8.71 4.39
CA LEU A 252 22.87 -8.27 5.68
C LEU A 252 23.98 -7.79 6.62
N VAL A 253 25.08 -8.53 6.75
CA VAL A 253 26.13 -8.22 7.73
C VAL A 253 27.10 -7.19 7.17
N ASP A 254 27.70 -7.45 6.02
CA ASP A 254 28.78 -6.62 5.47
C ASP A 254 28.24 -5.40 4.72
N GLY A 255 27.08 -5.54 4.02
CA GLY A 255 26.52 -4.47 3.21
C GLY A 255 25.57 -3.54 3.96
N LEU A 256 24.75 -4.06 4.89
CA LEU A 256 23.72 -3.29 5.60
C LEU A 256 24.01 -3.15 7.11
N GLY A 257 25.12 -3.73 7.62
CA GLY A 257 25.46 -3.70 9.04
C GLY A 257 24.41 -4.38 9.94
N LYS A 258 23.70 -5.39 9.41
CA LYS A 258 22.60 -6.08 10.10
C LYS A 258 23.00 -7.48 10.50
N ASP A 259 22.52 -7.95 11.66
CA ASP A 259 22.72 -9.31 12.13
C ASP A 259 22.10 -10.35 11.17
N THR A 260 22.72 -11.52 11.09
CA THR A 260 22.20 -12.72 10.37
C THR A 260 20.85 -13.18 10.87
N LYS A 261 20.45 -12.79 12.09
CA LYS A 261 19.12 -13.06 12.68
C LYS A 261 18.03 -12.10 12.20
N PHE A 262 18.22 -11.39 11.07
CA PHE A 262 17.28 -10.40 10.55
C PHE A 262 16.91 -9.31 11.58
N ASN A 263 17.89 -8.77 12.30
CA ASN A 263 17.67 -7.84 13.41
C ASN A 263 16.79 -8.45 14.53
N GLY A 264 16.98 -9.71 14.85
CA GLY A 264 16.22 -10.40 15.89
C GLY A 264 14.82 -10.86 15.47
N ARG A 265 14.42 -10.74 14.19
CA ARG A 265 13.08 -11.14 13.72
C ARG A 265 12.87 -12.65 13.64
N MET A 266 13.93 -13.44 13.50
CA MET A 266 13.80 -14.90 13.39
C MET A 266 13.06 -15.53 14.58
N PRO A 267 13.35 -15.22 15.85
CA PRO A 267 12.57 -15.73 16.98
C PRO A 267 11.10 -15.30 16.93
N ILE A 268 10.81 -14.06 16.49
CA ILE A 268 9.42 -13.60 16.34
C ILE A 268 8.68 -14.46 15.31
N TRP A 269 9.31 -14.76 14.18
CA TRP A 269 8.70 -15.59 13.13
C TRP A 269 8.49 -17.03 13.60
N GLU A 270 9.46 -17.64 14.28
CA GLU A 270 9.37 -18.99 14.82
C GLU A 270 8.19 -19.15 15.78
N HIS A 271 8.13 -18.31 16.82
CA HIS A 271 7.03 -18.35 17.79
C HIS A 271 5.70 -17.92 17.20
N SER A 272 5.68 -16.98 16.24
CA SER A 272 4.46 -16.59 15.54
C SER A 272 3.92 -17.72 14.67
N ILE A 273 4.78 -18.47 13.98
CA ILE A 273 4.35 -19.65 13.19
C ILE A 273 3.83 -20.73 14.11
N GLU A 274 4.52 -21.02 15.23
CA GLU A 274 4.05 -21.97 16.23
C GLU A 274 2.62 -21.66 16.68
N LYS A 275 2.37 -20.40 17.07
CA LYS A 275 1.03 -19.95 17.49
C LYS A 275 0.03 -19.91 16.33
N GLY A 276 0.46 -19.55 15.12
CA GLY A 276 -0.37 -19.57 13.93
C GLY A 276 -0.88 -20.97 13.58
N LEU A 277 -0.07 -22.00 13.83
CA LEU A 277 -0.44 -23.40 13.59
C LEU A 277 -1.48 -23.95 14.61
N GLU A 278 -1.76 -23.26 15.69
CA GLU A 278 -2.88 -23.59 16.58
C GLU A 278 -4.25 -23.28 15.92
N LYS A 279 -4.30 -22.28 15.02
CA LYS A 279 -5.50 -21.88 14.26
C LYS A 279 -5.20 -21.75 12.75
N PRO A 280 -4.79 -22.81 12.05
CA PRO A 280 -4.12 -22.69 10.75
C PRO A 280 -5.04 -22.21 9.62
N PHE A 281 -6.35 -22.49 9.66
CA PHE A 281 -7.25 -22.21 8.54
C PHE A 281 -7.87 -20.79 8.59
N PHE A 282 -8.31 -20.34 9.77
CA PHE A 282 -9.06 -19.09 9.94
C PHE A 282 -8.29 -18.01 10.70
N GLY A 283 -7.18 -18.37 11.36
CA GLY A 283 -6.39 -17.49 12.17
C GLY A 283 -7.11 -16.99 13.44
N TYR A 284 -6.62 -15.87 13.96
CA TYR A 284 -7.11 -15.27 15.21
C TYR A 284 -8.08 -14.10 15.02
N GLY A 285 -8.54 -13.85 13.79
CA GLY A 285 -9.34 -12.68 13.43
C GLY A 285 -8.47 -11.51 12.96
N TYR A 286 -9.03 -10.69 12.08
CA TYR A 286 -8.35 -9.52 11.51
C TYR A 286 -7.92 -8.53 12.61
N HIS A 287 -6.62 -8.27 12.73
CA HIS A 287 -5.99 -7.55 13.84
C HIS A 287 -6.23 -8.15 15.25
N GLY A 288 -6.79 -9.37 15.35
CA GLY A 288 -7.09 -10.01 16.63
C GLY A 288 -5.90 -10.75 17.25
N PHE A 289 -4.87 -11.12 16.48
CA PHE A 289 -3.73 -11.90 16.98
C PHE A 289 -2.91 -11.13 18.01
N TRP A 290 -2.42 -9.93 17.65
CA TRP A 290 -1.50 -9.17 18.48
C TRP A 290 -2.15 -8.57 19.77
N SER A 291 -3.46 -8.70 19.91
CA SER A 291 -4.22 -8.34 21.13
C SER A 291 -4.62 -9.57 21.93
N SER A 292 -4.20 -10.79 21.56
CA SER A 292 -4.58 -12.06 22.19
C SER A 292 -3.50 -12.62 23.09
N ASP A 293 -3.87 -13.58 23.94
CA ASP A 293 -2.93 -14.32 24.80
C ASP A 293 -1.86 -15.07 24.01
N ALA A 294 -2.17 -15.48 22.77
CA ALA A 294 -1.20 -16.10 21.86
C ALA A 294 -0.05 -15.13 21.50
N ALA A 295 -0.34 -13.84 21.36
CA ALA A 295 0.68 -12.83 21.16
C ALA A 295 1.53 -12.58 22.41
N ASP A 296 0.94 -12.67 23.60
CA ASP A 296 1.69 -12.53 24.87
C ASP A 296 2.81 -13.59 24.96
N TYR A 297 2.55 -14.80 24.47
CA TYR A 297 3.59 -15.82 24.35
C TYR A 297 4.73 -15.39 23.43
N VAL A 298 4.43 -14.88 22.22
CA VAL A 298 5.44 -14.40 21.27
C VAL A 298 6.22 -13.22 21.85
N ILE A 299 5.51 -12.28 22.46
CA ILE A 299 6.12 -11.07 23.05
C ILE A 299 7.06 -11.45 24.17
N SER A 300 6.64 -12.32 25.12
CA SER A 300 7.45 -12.72 26.28
C SER A 300 8.71 -13.53 25.92
N HIS A 301 8.71 -14.24 24.78
CA HIS A 301 9.85 -15.05 24.32
C HIS A 301 10.74 -14.36 23.29
N THR A 302 10.49 -13.07 23.01
CA THR A 302 11.23 -12.29 22.01
C THR A 302 11.61 -10.91 22.56
N TRP A 303 12.43 -10.18 21.82
CA TRP A 303 12.80 -8.80 22.17
C TRP A 303 11.61 -7.81 22.16
N LEU A 304 10.44 -8.19 21.61
CA LEU A 304 9.23 -7.36 21.67
C LEU A 304 8.76 -7.11 23.10
N GLY A 305 9.09 -7.98 24.03
CA GLY A 305 8.80 -7.82 25.46
C GLY A 305 9.90 -7.09 26.25
N ALA A 306 11.03 -6.78 25.61
CA ALA A 306 12.12 -6.05 26.28
C ALA A 306 11.75 -4.55 26.38
N PRO A 307 12.01 -3.89 27.53
CA PRO A 307 11.82 -2.45 27.64
C PRO A 307 12.72 -1.71 26.64
N GLU A 308 12.19 -0.72 25.92
CA GLU A 308 13.03 0.16 25.10
C GLU A 308 14.05 0.88 26.00
N GLU A 309 15.35 0.69 25.72
CA GLU A 309 16.39 1.45 26.40
C GLU A 309 16.19 2.94 26.17
N GLY A 310 15.76 3.65 27.21
CA GLY A 310 15.55 5.11 27.22
C GLY A 310 14.14 5.59 27.54
N SER A 311 13.15 4.72 27.67
CA SER A 311 11.82 5.08 28.17
C SER A 311 11.78 5.03 29.69
N LYS A 312 12.03 6.15 30.36
CA LYS A 312 12.04 6.23 31.82
C LYS A 312 10.66 6.21 32.47
N ASP A 313 9.56 6.29 31.72
CA ASP A 313 8.21 6.53 32.25
C ASP A 313 7.12 5.70 31.56
N VAL A 314 7.32 4.40 31.35
CA VAL A 314 6.19 3.54 30.96
C VAL A 314 5.94 2.53 32.04
N GLU A 315 4.87 2.74 32.82
CA GLU A 315 4.31 1.74 33.73
C GLU A 315 4.10 0.42 32.99
N PHE A 316 4.64 -0.64 33.58
CA PHE A 316 4.50 -2.02 33.13
C PHE A 316 2.99 -2.38 33.05
N GLY A 317 2.37 -2.14 31.90
CA GLY A 317 0.93 -2.43 31.71
C GLY A 317 0.23 -1.63 30.61
N GLN A 318 0.82 -0.56 30.11
CA GLN A 318 0.25 0.29 29.05
C GLN A 318 1.14 0.44 27.80
N GLN A 319 2.20 -0.35 27.66
CA GLN A 319 2.83 -0.47 26.35
C GLN A 319 1.79 -1.02 25.39
N GLN A 320 1.38 -0.19 24.44
CA GLN A 320 0.59 -0.64 23.31
C GLN A 320 1.19 -1.95 22.83
N LYS A 321 0.39 -3.02 22.84
CA LYS A 321 0.72 -4.32 22.25
C LYS A 321 0.84 -4.12 20.72
N ALA A 322 1.79 -3.32 20.29
CA ALA A 322 2.12 -3.12 18.88
C ALA A 322 3.10 -4.20 18.44
N GLY A 323 2.78 -5.45 18.77
CA GLY A 323 3.47 -6.59 18.22
C GLY A 323 3.15 -6.66 16.74
N LEU A 324 4.18 -6.77 15.93
CA LEU A 324 4.09 -7.04 14.51
C LEU A 324 5.18 -8.06 14.18
N SER A 325 4.87 -9.02 13.31
CA SER A 325 5.88 -10.00 12.88
C SER A 325 6.98 -9.37 12.01
N HIS A 326 6.80 -8.12 11.59
CA HIS A 326 7.62 -7.47 10.56
C HIS A 326 7.67 -8.26 9.23
N ASN A 327 6.61 -9.03 8.95
CA ASN A 327 6.36 -9.71 7.69
C ASN A 327 4.85 -9.73 7.44
N GLY A 328 4.40 -8.96 6.45
CA GLY A 328 2.96 -8.79 6.19
C GLY A 328 2.24 -10.08 5.77
N PHE A 329 2.94 -11.04 5.17
CA PHE A 329 2.33 -12.34 4.81
C PHE A 329 2.15 -13.21 6.05
N LEU A 330 3.09 -13.19 6.99
CA LEU A 330 2.97 -13.89 8.26
C LEU A 330 1.87 -13.26 9.11
N ASP A 331 1.80 -11.94 9.20
CA ASP A 331 0.72 -11.26 9.91
C ASP A 331 -0.66 -11.57 9.30
N LEU A 332 -0.76 -11.66 7.97
CA LEU A 332 -1.99 -12.07 7.31
C LEU A 332 -2.37 -13.52 7.65
N PHE A 333 -1.38 -14.43 7.71
CA PHE A 333 -1.59 -15.81 8.15
C PHE A 333 -2.07 -15.90 9.60
N LEU A 334 -1.45 -15.14 10.50
CA LEU A 334 -1.87 -15.08 11.91
C LEU A 334 -3.29 -14.56 12.08
N GLN A 335 -3.66 -13.56 11.30
CA GLN A 335 -4.97 -12.91 11.38
C GLN A 335 -6.08 -13.73 10.71
N LEU A 336 -5.88 -14.21 9.49
CA LEU A 336 -6.92 -14.81 8.65
C LEU A 336 -6.62 -16.25 8.24
N GLY A 337 -5.57 -16.84 8.74
CA GLY A 337 -5.17 -18.21 8.45
C GLY A 337 -4.74 -18.45 7.00
N LEU A 338 -4.57 -19.70 6.65
CA LEU A 338 -4.24 -20.14 5.28
C LEU A 338 -5.33 -19.74 4.27
N LEU A 339 -6.60 -19.68 4.67
CA LEU A 339 -7.69 -19.28 3.78
C LEU A 339 -7.59 -17.79 3.41
N GLY A 340 -7.32 -16.91 4.38
CA GLY A 340 -7.12 -15.49 4.10
C GLY A 340 -5.87 -15.23 3.25
N LEU A 341 -4.77 -15.93 3.55
CA LEU A 341 -3.54 -15.86 2.77
C LEU A 341 -3.78 -16.32 1.32
N LEU A 342 -4.47 -17.46 1.12
CA LEU A 342 -4.81 -17.96 -0.20
C LEU A 342 -5.71 -16.99 -0.99
N LEU A 343 -6.74 -16.44 -0.35
CA LEU A 343 -7.62 -15.45 -0.97
C LEU A 343 -6.84 -14.20 -1.41
N PHE A 344 -5.91 -13.73 -0.59
CA PHE A 344 -5.07 -12.59 -0.96
C PHE A 344 -4.14 -12.92 -2.12
N ILE A 345 -3.46 -14.08 -2.11
CA ILE A 345 -2.56 -14.51 -3.19
C ILE A 345 -3.35 -14.68 -4.50
N LEU A 346 -4.53 -15.27 -4.47
CA LEU A 346 -5.40 -15.39 -5.65
C LEU A 346 -5.83 -14.01 -6.18
N ASN A 347 -6.27 -13.11 -5.30
CA ASN A 347 -6.64 -11.76 -5.71
C ASN A 347 -5.44 -11.01 -6.33
N LEU A 348 -4.27 -11.06 -5.68
CA LEU A 348 -3.04 -10.44 -6.18
C LEU A 348 -2.63 -11.03 -7.53
N SER A 349 -2.74 -12.34 -7.72
CA SER A 349 -2.41 -13.01 -8.99
C SER A 349 -3.34 -12.58 -10.12
N PHE A 350 -4.66 -12.57 -9.89
CA PHE A 350 -5.62 -12.07 -10.88
C PHE A 350 -5.40 -10.60 -11.20
N LEU A 351 -5.10 -9.78 -10.20
CA LEU A 351 -4.79 -8.38 -10.38
C LEU A 351 -3.51 -8.18 -11.20
N LEU A 352 -2.45 -8.90 -10.88
CA LEU A 352 -1.17 -8.83 -11.61
C LEU A 352 -1.34 -9.22 -13.07
N ILE A 353 -2.06 -10.31 -13.37
CA ILE A 353 -2.35 -10.75 -14.74
C ILE A 353 -3.11 -9.66 -15.50
N ARG A 354 -4.15 -9.05 -14.91
CA ARG A 354 -4.90 -7.96 -15.55
C ARG A 354 -4.03 -6.76 -15.85
N VAL A 355 -3.22 -6.34 -14.88
CA VAL A 355 -2.31 -5.19 -15.05
C VAL A 355 -1.27 -5.48 -16.10
N LEU A 356 -0.67 -6.68 -16.14
CA LEU A 356 0.27 -7.08 -17.19
C LEU A 356 -0.37 -7.05 -18.58
N ILE A 357 -1.59 -7.58 -18.74
CA ILE A 357 -2.32 -7.51 -20.03
C ILE A 357 -2.48 -6.04 -20.45
N LEU A 358 -2.87 -5.15 -19.54
CA LEU A 358 -3.04 -3.73 -19.83
C LEU A 358 -1.70 -3.06 -20.18
N VAL A 359 -0.63 -3.35 -19.44
CA VAL A 359 0.73 -2.83 -19.71
C VAL A 359 1.18 -3.21 -21.10
N PHE A 360 1.09 -4.48 -21.48
CA PHE A 360 1.57 -4.96 -22.79
C PHE A 360 0.65 -4.56 -23.97
N SER A 361 -0.64 -4.40 -23.72
CA SER A 361 -1.61 -4.05 -24.76
C SER A 361 -1.65 -2.55 -25.04
N THR A 362 -1.59 -1.72 -23.99
CA THR A 362 -1.75 -0.27 -24.15
C THR A 362 -0.43 0.50 -24.13
N ARG A 363 0.61 -0.06 -23.46
CA ARG A 363 1.93 0.56 -23.26
C ARG A 363 1.88 1.91 -22.54
N SER A 364 0.82 2.16 -21.83
CA SER A 364 0.58 3.40 -21.11
C SER A 364 1.29 3.39 -19.77
N ILE A 365 1.79 4.57 -19.36
CA ILE A 365 2.62 4.73 -18.15
C ILE A 365 1.84 4.45 -16.88
N GLU A 366 0.55 4.75 -16.84
CA GLU A 366 -0.33 4.53 -15.71
C GLU A 366 -0.49 3.06 -15.35
N TYR A 367 -0.54 2.16 -16.36
CA TYR A 367 -0.59 0.71 -16.08
C TYR A 367 0.77 0.17 -15.67
N PHE A 368 1.86 0.74 -16.23
CA PHE A 368 3.20 0.42 -15.75
C PHE A 368 3.41 0.85 -14.30
N TRP A 369 2.88 2.01 -13.91
CA TRP A 369 2.84 2.42 -12.51
C TRP A 369 2.10 1.40 -11.63
N MET A 370 0.91 0.95 -12.05
CA MET A 370 0.17 -0.08 -11.32
C MET A 370 1.00 -1.35 -11.13
N PHE A 371 1.72 -1.78 -12.17
CA PHE A 371 2.62 -2.94 -12.10
C PHE A 371 3.74 -2.74 -11.09
N VAL A 372 4.42 -1.61 -11.14
CA VAL A 372 5.48 -1.27 -10.18
C VAL A 372 4.92 -1.20 -8.76
N PHE A 373 3.77 -0.57 -8.57
CA PHE A 373 3.10 -0.51 -7.27
C PHE A 373 2.86 -1.90 -6.67
N LEU A 374 2.36 -2.86 -7.47
CA LEU A 374 2.12 -4.23 -6.99
C LEU A 374 3.42 -4.94 -6.59
N GLY A 375 4.47 -4.80 -7.39
CA GLY A 375 5.78 -5.35 -7.07
C GLY A 375 6.36 -4.77 -5.78
N VAL A 376 6.31 -3.45 -5.65
CA VAL A 376 6.76 -2.74 -4.45
C VAL A 376 5.94 -3.16 -3.23
N LYS A 377 4.61 -3.33 -3.37
CA LYS A 377 3.76 -3.81 -2.28
C LYS A 377 4.19 -5.20 -1.79
N VAL A 378 4.50 -6.12 -2.71
CA VAL A 378 4.99 -7.46 -2.35
C VAL A 378 6.34 -7.36 -1.63
N VAL A 379 7.30 -6.64 -2.19
CA VAL A 379 8.65 -6.50 -1.63
C VAL A 379 8.64 -5.84 -0.26
N SER A 380 7.83 -4.79 -0.07
CA SER A 380 7.73 -4.11 1.23
C SER A 380 7.19 -5.02 2.34
N ASN A 381 6.29 -5.95 2.01
CA ASN A 381 5.69 -6.87 2.97
C ASN A 381 6.56 -8.09 3.33
N ILE A 382 7.63 -8.35 2.58
CA ILE A 382 8.61 -9.36 2.97
C ILE A 382 9.53 -8.82 4.08
N SER A 383 9.82 -7.51 4.05
CA SER A 383 10.82 -6.89 4.93
C SER A 383 10.23 -6.08 6.07
N ASP A 384 8.92 -5.84 6.08
CA ASP A 384 8.22 -5.04 7.10
C ASP A 384 6.72 -5.35 7.11
N SER A 385 6.05 -5.04 8.23
CA SER A 385 4.59 -4.98 8.35
C SER A 385 4.20 -3.51 8.57
N PRO A 386 3.03 -3.08 8.32
CA PRO A 386 1.85 -3.66 7.72
C PRO A 386 1.44 -2.88 6.46
N THR A 387 1.29 -3.50 5.32
CA THR A 387 0.69 -2.86 4.15
C THR A 387 -0.33 -3.76 3.44
N ILE A 388 -0.41 -5.06 3.82
CA ILE A 388 -1.46 -5.97 3.34
C ILE A 388 -2.71 -5.73 4.19
N LEU A 389 -3.83 -5.42 3.55
CA LEU A 389 -5.12 -5.17 4.21
C LEU A 389 -5.08 -4.15 5.36
N GLU A 390 -4.09 -3.26 5.38
CA GLU A 390 -3.91 -2.28 6.46
C GLU A 390 -5.05 -1.28 6.51
N PRO A 391 -5.77 -1.14 7.64
CA PRO A 391 -6.79 -0.12 7.79
C PRO A 391 -6.14 1.27 7.79
N ASN A 392 -6.84 2.26 7.26
CA ASN A 392 -6.36 3.64 7.22
C ASN A 392 -5.00 3.83 6.53
N SER A 393 -4.79 3.12 5.41
CA SER A 393 -3.53 3.16 4.68
C SER A 393 -3.72 3.56 3.21
N ILE A 394 -2.87 4.49 2.74
CA ILE A 394 -2.77 4.86 1.32
C ILE A 394 -2.44 3.65 0.45
N PHE A 395 -1.69 2.71 0.98
CA PHE A 395 -1.30 1.50 0.27
C PHE A 395 -2.50 0.60 0.02
N TRP A 396 -3.42 0.48 0.98
CA TRP A 396 -4.65 -0.28 0.79
C TRP A 396 -5.63 0.45 -0.12
N ILE A 397 -5.82 1.76 0.08
CA ILE A 397 -6.65 2.60 -0.81
C ILE A 397 -6.19 2.46 -2.26
N THR A 398 -4.89 2.59 -2.52
CA THR A 398 -4.30 2.49 -3.86
C THR A 398 -4.45 1.08 -4.43
N TYR A 399 -4.25 0.03 -3.62
CA TYR A 399 -4.43 -1.36 -4.03
C TYR A 399 -5.86 -1.63 -4.50
N VAL A 400 -6.86 -1.25 -3.71
CA VAL A 400 -8.28 -1.38 -4.06
C VAL A 400 -8.61 -0.62 -5.33
N SER A 401 -8.13 0.62 -5.43
CA SER A 401 -8.34 1.47 -6.60
C SER A 401 -7.75 0.82 -7.87
N ILE A 402 -6.53 0.27 -7.81
CA ILE A 402 -5.89 -0.46 -8.91
C ILE A 402 -6.67 -1.73 -9.26
N ALA A 403 -7.10 -2.51 -8.26
CA ALA A 403 -7.82 -3.76 -8.49
C ALA A 403 -9.12 -3.52 -9.27
N ILE A 404 -9.91 -2.55 -8.85
CA ILE A 404 -11.18 -2.22 -9.50
C ILE A 404 -10.94 -1.53 -10.85
N SER A 405 -10.04 -0.55 -10.92
CA SER A 405 -9.74 0.18 -12.18
C SER A 405 -9.20 -0.77 -13.26
N SER A 406 -8.29 -1.69 -12.92
CA SER A 406 -7.77 -2.67 -13.89
C SER A 406 -8.87 -3.59 -14.43
N SER A 407 -9.84 -3.98 -13.58
CA SER A 407 -11.00 -4.77 -14.01
C SER A 407 -11.90 -4.02 -14.98
N LEU A 408 -12.16 -2.73 -14.70
CA LEU A 408 -12.96 -1.86 -15.58
C LEU A 408 -12.24 -1.61 -16.92
N GLU A 409 -10.96 -1.25 -16.87
CA GLU A 409 -10.17 -0.92 -18.07
C GLU A 409 -9.97 -2.15 -18.98
N LEU A 410 -9.72 -3.33 -18.42
CA LEU A 410 -9.63 -4.56 -19.20
C LEU A 410 -10.97 -4.90 -19.88
N SER A 411 -12.08 -4.69 -19.18
CA SER A 411 -13.42 -4.90 -19.76
C SER A 411 -13.70 -3.90 -20.90
N ARG A 412 -13.30 -2.64 -20.77
CA ARG A 412 -13.41 -1.62 -21.82
C ARG A 412 -12.52 -1.96 -23.03
N PHE A 413 -11.30 -2.39 -22.76
CA PHE A 413 -10.34 -2.77 -23.79
C PHE A 413 -10.85 -3.95 -24.63
N ARG A 414 -11.37 -5.01 -23.99
CA ARG A 414 -11.93 -6.18 -24.68
C ARG A 414 -13.15 -5.81 -25.54
N ARG A 415 -14.05 -4.96 -25.05
CA ARG A 415 -15.20 -4.49 -25.84
C ARG A 415 -14.78 -3.72 -27.09
N LYS A 416 -13.80 -2.84 -26.98
CA LYS A 416 -13.25 -2.12 -28.14
C LYS A 416 -12.66 -3.07 -29.20
N GLN A 417 -11.92 -4.09 -28.78
CA GLN A 417 -11.36 -5.08 -29.70
C GLN A 417 -12.46 -5.85 -30.44
N GLN A 418 -13.50 -6.27 -29.73
CA GLN A 418 -14.64 -6.98 -30.35
C GLN A 418 -15.36 -6.11 -31.37
N GLN A 419 -15.61 -4.82 -31.07
CA GLN A 419 -16.23 -3.87 -31.98
C GLN A 419 -15.38 -3.66 -33.27
N THR A 420 -14.08 -3.51 -33.11
CA THR A 420 -13.16 -3.36 -34.26
C THR A 420 -13.14 -4.62 -35.14
N GLN A 421 -13.12 -5.81 -34.54
CA GLN A 421 -13.14 -7.08 -35.26
C GLN A 421 -14.47 -7.27 -36.00
N TYR A 422 -15.59 -6.89 -35.43
CA TYR A 422 -16.89 -6.96 -36.07
C TYR A 422 -16.97 -5.99 -37.26
N SER A 423 -16.48 -4.76 -37.12
CA SER A 423 -16.45 -3.76 -38.20
C SER A 423 -15.58 -4.25 -39.38
N ASN A 424 -14.37 -4.78 -39.09
CA ASN A 424 -13.49 -5.31 -40.15
C ASN A 424 -14.08 -6.51 -40.91
N ASN A 425 -14.83 -7.39 -40.20
CA ASN A 425 -15.49 -8.54 -40.85
C ASN A 425 -16.65 -8.09 -41.76
N LEU A 426 -17.34 -6.98 -41.45
CA LEU A 426 -18.37 -6.42 -42.32
C LEU A 426 -17.78 -5.81 -43.59
N GLU A 427 -16.63 -5.14 -43.50
CA GLU A 427 -15.95 -4.55 -44.65
C GLU A 427 -15.39 -5.61 -45.61
N VAL A 428 -15.08 -6.82 -45.15
CA VAL A 428 -14.58 -7.94 -45.98
C VAL A 428 -15.72 -8.69 -46.64
N THR A 429 -16.96 -8.54 -46.18
CA THR A 429 -18.16 -9.25 -46.70
C THR A 429 -18.95 -8.40 -47.69
N VAL A 430 -18.63 -7.14 -47.87
CA VAL A 430 -19.14 -6.22 -48.96
C VAL A 430 -18.15 -6.10 -50.07
#